data_2eed5c89bfd880734ed25a0ce1c6e31d
#
_entry.id   2eed5c89bfd880734ed25a0ce1c6e31d
#
_cell.length_a   1.000
_cell.length_b   1.000
_cell.length_c   1.000
_cell.angle_alpha   90.00
_cell.angle_beta   90.00
_cell.angle_gamma   90.00
#
_symmetry.space_group_name_H-M   'P 1'
#
loop_
_entity.id
_entity.type
_entity.pdbx_description
1 polymer ?
#
loop_
_entity_poly.entity_id
_entity_poly.type
_entity_poly.pdbx_seq_one_letter_code
_entity_poly.pdbx_strand_id
1 'polypeptide(L)'
;MKDQLFVLAAPFADGGFEWYCNDCATLEGALMVNPHWKDKIDVRHVAFPRPRTEVIELVGPDWQGLPMLVMDKARAPGDAIIVGDYAILQDVRAIGRALMSRHGGVGPHP
;
A
#
# COMPACT_ATOMS: atom_id res chain seq x y z
N MET A 1 13.60 -7.78 2.89
CA MET A 1 12.90 -7.45 1.62
C MET A 1 12.55 -5.97 1.61
N LYS A 2 12.35 -5.40 0.44
CA LYS A 2 11.80 -4.06 0.32
C LYS A 2 10.34 -4.05 0.78
N ASP A 3 9.90 -2.94 1.37
CA ASP A 3 8.48 -2.72 1.60
C ASP A 3 7.73 -2.76 0.27
N GLN A 4 6.55 -3.33 0.24
CA GLN A 4 5.72 -3.39 -0.97
C GLN A 4 4.43 -2.59 -0.76
N LEU A 5 4.19 -1.64 -1.62
CA LEU A 5 2.97 -0.85 -1.63
C LEU A 5 2.07 -1.32 -2.77
N PHE A 6 0.94 -1.92 -2.41
CA PHE A 6 -0.07 -2.35 -3.39
C PHE A 6 -1.15 -1.29 -3.50
N VAL A 7 -1.40 -0.83 -4.71
CA VAL A 7 -2.46 0.12 -5.05
C VAL A 7 -3.29 -0.41 -6.21
N LEU A 8 -4.53 0.00 -6.30
CA LEU A 8 -5.38 -0.38 -7.42
C LEU A 8 -4.92 0.29 -8.70
N ALA A 9 -4.78 -0.49 -9.76
CA ALA A 9 -4.58 0.05 -11.10
C ALA A 9 -5.81 0.86 -11.51
N ALA A 10 -5.58 1.99 -12.17
CA ALA A 10 -6.64 2.89 -12.61
C ALA A 10 -6.49 3.19 -14.11
N PRO A 11 -7.60 3.41 -14.83
CA PRO A 11 -8.99 3.29 -14.36
C PRO A 11 -9.42 1.84 -14.17
N PHE A 12 -10.43 1.62 -13.33
CA PHE A 12 -11.07 0.32 -13.22
C PHE A 12 -12.59 0.48 -13.34
N ALA A 13 -13.26 -0.53 -13.89
CA ALA A 13 -14.70 -0.51 -14.11
C ALA A 13 -15.44 -1.12 -12.93
N ASP A 14 -16.47 -0.45 -12.47
CA ASP A 14 -17.39 -0.97 -11.45
C ASP A 14 -18.75 -0.28 -11.58
N GLY A 15 -19.83 -1.08 -11.59
CA GLY A 15 -21.18 -0.56 -11.68
C GLY A 15 -21.47 0.22 -12.97
N GLY A 16 -20.80 -0.11 -14.07
CA GLY A 16 -21.01 0.54 -15.37
C GLY A 16 -20.24 1.85 -15.57
N PHE A 17 -19.40 2.22 -14.63
CA PHE A 17 -18.58 3.44 -14.69
C PHE A 17 -17.11 3.11 -14.48
N GLU A 18 -16.23 4.03 -14.86
CA GLU A 18 -14.81 3.92 -14.62
C GLU A 18 -14.39 4.81 -13.44
N TRP A 19 -13.45 4.32 -12.64
CA TRP A 19 -13.06 4.93 -11.36
C TRP A 19 -11.55 4.89 -11.14
N TYR A 20 -11.09 5.71 -10.19
CA TYR A 20 -9.82 5.50 -9.50
C TYR A 20 -10.06 5.31 -8.00
N CYS A 21 -9.15 4.61 -7.35
CA CYS A 21 -9.18 4.45 -5.89
C CYS A 21 -8.71 5.74 -5.21
N ASN A 22 -9.57 6.34 -4.38
CA ASN A 22 -9.28 7.61 -3.74
C ASN A 22 -8.04 7.54 -2.83
N ASP A 23 -7.98 6.55 -1.96
CA ASP A 23 -6.84 6.38 -1.05
C ASP A 23 -5.56 6.00 -1.79
N CYS A 24 -5.68 5.20 -2.85
CA CYS A 24 -4.54 4.85 -3.69
C CYS A 24 -3.98 6.09 -4.40
N ALA A 25 -4.85 6.97 -4.91
CA ALA A 25 -4.44 8.22 -5.54
C ALA A 25 -3.70 9.15 -4.56
N THR A 26 -4.13 9.17 -3.30
CA THR A 26 -3.45 9.91 -2.24
C THR A 26 -2.00 9.43 -2.07
N LEU A 27 -1.79 8.13 -2.08
CA LEU A 27 -0.44 7.56 -1.96
C LEU A 27 0.39 7.76 -3.23
N GLU A 28 -0.22 7.73 -4.41
CA GLU A 28 0.45 8.10 -5.65
C GLU A 28 0.97 9.54 -5.58
N GLY A 29 0.17 10.45 -5.03
CA GLY A 29 0.58 11.84 -4.78
C GLY A 29 1.72 11.93 -3.78
N ALA A 30 1.68 11.15 -2.71
CA ALA A 30 2.75 11.08 -1.71
C ALA A 30 4.08 10.61 -2.33
N LEU A 31 4.03 9.69 -3.28
CA LEU A 31 5.21 9.23 -4.03
C LEU A 31 5.78 10.34 -4.93
N MET A 32 4.93 11.21 -5.46
CA MET A 32 5.38 12.38 -6.23
C MET A 32 6.08 13.40 -5.34
N VAL A 33 5.58 13.62 -4.13
CA VAL A 33 6.17 14.53 -3.15
C VAL A 33 7.47 13.98 -2.59
N ASN A 34 7.57 12.67 -2.46
CA ASN A 34 8.75 11.96 -1.93
C ASN A 34 9.34 11.04 -3.01
N PRO A 35 9.95 11.59 -4.07
CA PRO A 35 10.35 10.76 -5.23
C PRO A 35 11.38 9.68 -4.87
N HIS A 36 12.16 9.87 -3.82
CA HIS A 36 13.15 8.87 -3.35
C HIS A 36 12.50 7.59 -2.81
N TRP A 37 11.21 7.63 -2.43
CA TRP A 37 10.51 6.41 -1.97
C TRP A 37 10.46 5.35 -3.06
N LYS A 38 10.37 5.74 -4.33
CA LYS A 38 10.32 4.80 -5.46
C LYS A 38 11.56 3.91 -5.56
N ASP A 39 12.69 4.38 -5.04
CA ASP A 39 13.94 3.60 -5.01
C ASP A 39 14.01 2.71 -3.77
N LYS A 40 13.20 2.95 -2.76
CA LYS A 40 13.24 2.27 -1.48
C LYS A 40 12.18 1.18 -1.34
N ILE A 41 11.09 1.28 -2.08
CA ILE A 41 9.95 0.36 -2.01
C ILE A 41 9.57 -0.13 -3.39
N ASP A 42 8.85 -1.24 -3.43
CA ASP A 42 8.23 -1.72 -4.65
C ASP A 42 6.77 -1.25 -4.67
N VAL A 43 6.39 -0.49 -5.70
CA VAL A 43 5.01 -0.06 -5.92
C VAL A 43 4.39 -1.00 -6.94
N ARG A 44 3.30 -1.66 -6.56
CA ARG A 44 2.64 -2.65 -7.41
C ARG A 44 1.19 -2.24 -7.65
N HIS A 45 0.83 -2.14 -8.93
CA HIS A 45 -0.53 -1.81 -9.35
C HIS A 45 -1.30 -3.11 -9.58
N VAL A 46 -2.44 -3.24 -8.92
CA VAL A 46 -3.23 -4.48 -8.87
C VAL A 46 -4.59 -4.24 -9.50
N ALA A 47 -5.05 -5.19 -10.32
CA ALA A 47 -6.37 -5.12 -10.94
C ALA A 47 -7.48 -5.15 -9.88
N PHE A 48 -8.56 -4.41 -10.15
CA PHE A 48 -9.69 -4.29 -9.22
C PHE A 48 -10.38 -5.62 -8.89
N PRO A 49 -10.69 -6.51 -9.86
CA PRO A 49 -11.41 -7.74 -9.54
C PRO A 49 -10.67 -8.64 -8.56
N ARG A 50 -11.42 -9.31 -7.70
CA ARG A 50 -10.90 -10.34 -6.82
C ARG A 50 -11.05 -11.71 -7.49
N PRO A 51 -10.19 -12.68 -7.18
CA PRO A 51 -9.09 -12.65 -6.20
C PRO A 51 -7.89 -11.81 -6.68
N ARG A 52 -7.27 -11.10 -5.74
CA ARG A 52 -6.08 -10.30 -6.01
C ARG A 52 -4.84 -11.12 -5.67
N THR A 53 -4.40 -11.90 -6.64
CA THR A 53 -3.39 -12.95 -6.43
C THR A 53 -2.05 -12.42 -5.94
N GLU A 54 -1.64 -11.25 -6.41
CA GLU A 54 -0.37 -10.62 -6.01
C GLU A 54 -0.32 -10.38 -4.50
N VAL A 55 -1.45 -9.99 -3.91
CA VAL A 55 -1.57 -9.75 -2.47
C VAL A 55 -1.69 -11.08 -1.72
N ILE A 56 -2.51 -11.99 -2.24
CA ILE A 56 -2.77 -13.30 -1.63
C ILE A 56 -1.48 -14.10 -1.49
N GLU A 57 -0.59 -14.03 -2.46
CA GLU A 57 0.69 -14.74 -2.44
C GLU A 57 1.54 -14.36 -1.21
N LEU A 58 1.40 -13.13 -0.71
CA LEU A 58 2.16 -12.67 0.46
C LEU A 58 1.41 -12.86 1.76
N VAL A 59 0.13 -12.48 1.80
CA VAL A 59 -0.61 -12.33 3.07
C VAL A 59 -1.87 -13.17 3.17
N GLY A 60 -2.15 -13.98 2.15
CA GLY A 60 -3.31 -14.87 2.14
C GLY A 60 -4.60 -14.17 1.69
N PRO A 61 -5.69 -14.97 1.53
CA PRO A 61 -6.91 -14.48 0.90
C PRO A 61 -7.78 -13.58 1.78
N ASP A 62 -7.52 -13.52 3.08
CA ASP A 62 -8.33 -12.73 4.01
C ASP A 62 -8.04 -11.22 3.92
N TRP A 63 -6.93 -10.84 3.30
CA TRP A 63 -6.44 -9.46 3.26
C TRP A 63 -6.26 -9.01 1.81
N GLN A 64 -7.34 -8.52 1.19
CA GLN A 64 -7.31 -8.09 -0.21
C GLN A 64 -7.66 -6.62 -0.42
N GLY A 65 -8.00 -5.90 0.65
CA GLY A 65 -8.32 -4.47 0.57
C GLY A 65 -7.10 -3.63 0.25
N LEU A 66 -7.24 -2.68 -0.68
CA LEU A 66 -6.17 -1.79 -1.11
C LEU A 66 -6.55 -0.33 -0.85
N PRO A 67 -5.58 0.54 -0.61
CA PRO A 67 -4.13 0.28 -0.62
C PRO A 67 -3.68 -0.61 0.54
N MET A 68 -2.50 -1.21 0.38
CA MET A 68 -1.88 -2.00 1.44
C MET A 68 -0.37 -1.85 1.38
N LEU A 69 0.25 -1.55 2.52
CA LEU A 69 1.70 -1.62 2.68
C LEU A 69 2.04 -2.93 3.37
N VAL A 70 2.92 -3.71 2.75
CA VAL A 70 3.43 -4.97 3.29
C VAL A 70 4.89 -4.80 3.66
N MET A 71 5.21 -5.10 4.91
CA MET A 71 6.54 -4.90 5.50
C MET A 71 7.02 -6.19 6.15
N ASP A 72 8.32 -6.29 6.36
CA ASP A 72 8.89 -7.32 7.24
C ASP A 72 8.40 -7.06 8.67
N LYS A 73 7.92 -8.11 9.35
CA LYS A 73 7.39 -7.99 10.70
C LYS A 73 8.41 -7.52 11.74
N ALA A 74 9.71 -7.74 11.48
CA ALA A 74 10.77 -7.47 12.45
C ALA A 74 10.87 -5.99 12.85
N ARG A 75 10.47 -5.07 11.96
CA ARG A 75 10.53 -3.63 12.21
C ARG A 75 9.22 -2.92 11.92
N ALA A 76 8.12 -3.64 12.12
CA ALA A 76 6.80 -3.11 11.85
C ALA A 76 6.39 -2.03 12.84
N PRO A 77 5.64 -0.98 12.40
CA PRO A 77 5.02 -0.04 13.33
C PRO A 77 4.04 -0.74 14.26
N GLY A 78 3.82 -0.13 15.44
CA GLY A 78 2.96 -0.73 16.46
C GLY A 78 1.49 -0.88 16.05
N ASP A 79 1.02 -0.10 15.09
CA ASP A 79 -0.35 -0.16 14.57
C ASP A 79 -0.51 -1.13 13.40
N ALA A 80 0.57 -1.78 12.94
CA ALA A 80 0.49 -2.77 11.88
C ALA A 80 -0.08 -4.10 12.37
N ILE A 81 -0.78 -4.80 11.47
CA ILE A 81 -1.31 -6.14 11.73
C ILE A 81 -0.27 -7.15 11.27
N ILE A 82 0.07 -8.09 12.15
CA ILE A 82 1.01 -9.17 11.82
C ILE A 82 0.25 -10.30 11.11
N VAL A 83 0.73 -10.66 9.92
CA VAL A 83 0.18 -11.76 9.12
C VAL A 83 1.34 -12.65 8.68
N GLY A 84 1.51 -13.79 9.34
CA GLY A 84 2.65 -14.68 9.07
C GLY A 84 3.99 -13.99 9.31
N ASP A 85 4.83 -13.94 8.30
CA ASP A 85 6.15 -13.31 8.36
C ASP A 85 6.11 -11.80 8.05
N TYR A 86 4.94 -11.26 7.76
CA TYR A 86 4.76 -9.87 7.33
C TYR A 86 3.93 -9.07 8.29
N ALA A 87 3.99 -7.76 8.14
CA ALA A 87 3.10 -6.81 8.80
C ALA A 87 2.43 -5.96 7.73
N ILE A 88 1.16 -5.65 7.92
CA ILE A 88 0.39 -4.87 6.95
C ILE A 88 -0.23 -3.63 7.57
N LEU A 89 -0.36 -2.59 6.74
CA LEU A 89 -1.15 -1.40 7.01
C LEU A 89 -2.07 -1.16 5.82
N GLN A 90 -3.32 -0.83 6.09
CA GLN A 90 -4.32 -0.54 5.05
C GLN A 90 -4.90 0.87 5.16
N ASP A 91 -4.70 1.53 6.29
CA ASP A 91 -5.12 2.92 6.46
C ASP A 91 -4.16 3.86 5.71
N VAL A 92 -4.71 4.73 4.86
CA VAL A 92 -3.91 5.59 3.98
C VAL A 92 -2.96 6.52 4.75
N ARG A 93 -3.40 7.08 5.87
CA ARG A 93 -2.55 7.95 6.69
C ARG A 93 -1.48 7.18 7.44
N ALA A 94 -1.83 6.02 7.96
CA ALA A 94 -0.87 5.14 8.64
C ALA A 94 0.23 4.69 7.67
N ILE A 95 -0.13 4.36 6.43
CA ILE A 95 0.83 4.03 5.38
C ILE A 95 1.78 5.21 5.12
N GLY A 96 1.25 6.40 4.95
CA GLY A 96 2.08 7.59 4.72
C GLY A 96 3.05 7.88 5.87
N ARG A 97 2.59 7.75 7.11
CA ARG A 97 3.44 7.92 8.30
C ARG A 97 4.53 6.85 8.37
N ALA A 98 4.18 5.61 8.06
CA ALA A 98 5.15 4.51 8.06
C ALA A 98 6.24 4.72 7.01
N LEU A 99 5.86 5.12 5.80
CA LEU A 99 6.83 5.39 4.73
C LEU A 99 7.76 6.53 5.09
N MET A 100 7.25 7.61 5.68
CA MET A 100 8.07 8.71 6.18
C MET A 100 9.06 8.24 7.26
N SER A 101 8.57 7.50 8.23
CA SER A 101 9.38 7.00 9.35
C SER A 101 10.48 6.04 8.88
N ARG A 102 10.17 5.19 7.90
CA ARG A 102 11.09 4.15 7.42
C ARG A 102 12.07 4.66 6.39
N HIS A 103 11.69 5.62 5.58
CA HIS A 103 12.44 6.03 4.38
C HIS A 103 12.78 7.52 4.34
N GLY A 104 12.38 8.28 5.34
CA GLY A 104 12.58 9.73 5.37
C GLY A 104 11.62 10.47 4.46
N GLY A 105 11.76 11.77 4.39
CA GLY A 105 10.87 12.62 3.63
C GLY A 105 9.75 13.22 4.47
N VAL A 106 8.63 13.54 3.84
CA VAL A 106 7.50 14.20 4.51
C VAL A 106 6.28 13.28 4.55
N GLY A 107 5.57 13.32 5.67
CA GLY A 107 4.37 12.54 5.88
C GLY A 107 3.09 13.34 5.69
N PRO A 108 1.93 12.69 5.90
CA PRO A 108 0.65 13.37 5.78
C PRO A 108 0.45 14.39 6.90
N HIS A 109 -0.14 15.51 6.55
CA HIS A 109 -0.54 16.53 7.53
C HIS A 109 -1.64 15.93 8.43
N PRO A 110 -1.52 16.08 9.77
CA PRO A 110 -2.50 15.51 10.70
C PRO A 110 -3.91 16.06 10.54
#